data_453e305cf58c9d3f1ef01ff76ed044f7
#
_entry.id   453e305cf58c9d3f1ef01ff76ed044f7
#
_cell.length_a   1.000
_cell.length_b   1.000
_cell.length_c   1.000
_cell.angle_alpha   90.00
_cell.angle_beta   90.00
_cell.angle_gamma   90.00
#
_symmetry.space_group_name_H-M   'P 1'
#
loop_
_entity.id
_entity.type
_entity.pdbx_description
1 polymer ?
#
loop_
_entity_poly.entity_id
_entity_poly.type
_entity_poly.pdbx_seq_one_letter_code
_entity_poly.pdbx_strand_id
1 'polypeptide(L)'
;MYTIGIDIGGTNTEFGLVSRQGEILRRGQFATRQYTNPHTFAEALKGEIARLLEGMGEIGVAGAGIGAPNGNFYKGTVEFAPNLPWRGIIPLADIISEALGVPAWLTNDANAAALGEMVYGGAKGMKNFIVITIGTGLGSGIVVNGDMLYGHDGFAG
;
A
#
# COMPACT_ATOMS: atom_id res chain seq x y z
N MET A 1 -2.69 -11.99 14.95
CA MET A 1 -3.33 -10.89 14.19
C MET A 1 -2.35 -10.45 13.12
N TYR A 2 -2.78 -10.42 11.88
CA TYR A 2 -1.97 -10.16 10.69
C TYR A 2 -2.50 -8.94 9.93
N THR A 3 -1.72 -8.44 9.00
CA THR A 3 -2.09 -7.33 8.10
C THR A 3 -1.75 -7.73 6.67
N ILE A 4 -2.55 -7.29 5.71
CA ILE A 4 -2.21 -7.42 4.30
C ILE A 4 -1.45 -6.15 3.88
N GLY A 5 -0.22 -6.32 3.41
CA GLY A 5 0.52 -5.28 2.71
C GLY A 5 0.25 -5.38 1.22
N ILE A 6 -0.01 -4.24 0.57
CA ILE A 6 -0.32 -4.15 -0.87
C ILE A 6 0.53 -3.04 -1.48
N ASP A 7 1.33 -3.38 -2.48
CA ASP A 7 2.11 -2.42 -3.27
C ASP A 7 1.59 -2.42 -4.71
N ILE A 8 0.96 -1.32 -5.10
CA ILE A 8 0.31 -1.19 -6.40
C ILE A 8 1.23 -0.48 -7.37
N GLY A 9 1.89 -1.23 -8.22
CA GLY A 9 2.67 -0.70 -9.34
C GLY A 9 1.87 -0.59 -10.64
N GLY A 10 2.38 0.17 -11.59
CA GLY A 10 1.73 0.33 -12.89
C GLY A 10 1.70 -0.95 -13.74
N THR A 11 2.62 -1.88 -13.51
CA THR A 11 2.68 -3.16 -14.22
C THR A 11 2.11 -4.28 -13.37
N ASN A 12 2.61 -4.44 -12.15
CA ASN A 12 2.23 -5.49 -11.22
C ASN A 12 1.80 -4.89 -9.88
N THR A 13 0.91 -5.58 -9.21
CA THR A 13 0.57 -5.39 -7.81
C THR A 13 1.16 -6.54 -7.02
N GLU A 14 1.98 -6.22 -6.02
CA GLU A 14 2.49 -7.18 -5.05
C GLU A 14 1.69 -7.08 -3.76
N PHE A 15 1.51 -8.22 -3.09
CA PHE A 15 0.80 -8.26 -1.81
C PHE A 15 1.35 -9.36 -0.93
N GLY A 16 1.18 -9.21 0.37
CA GLY A 16 1.68 -10.19 1.32
C GLY A 16 0.97 -10.17 2.65
N LEU A 17 1.01 -11.33 3.32
CA LEU A 17 0.58 -11.47 4.70
C LEU A 17 1.73 -11.10 5.62
N VAL A 18 1.53 -10.09 6.44
CA VAL A 18 2.56 -9.53 7.33
C VAL A 18 2.18 -9.80 8.78
N SER A 19 3.11 -10.33 9.56
CA SER A 19 2.97 -10.51 10.99
C SER A 19 3.12 -9.18 11.74
N ARG A 20 2.75 -9.17 13.02
CA ARG A 20 2.95 -8.00 13.91
C ARG A 20 4.43 -7.65 14.09
N GLN A 21 5.34 -8.57 13.88
CA GLN A 21 6.80 -8.37 13.94
C GLN A 21 7.38 -7.81 12.63
N GLY A 22 6.55 -7.64 11.59
CA GLY A 22 6.99 -7.18 10.27
C GLY A 22 7.50 -8.29 9.35
N GLU A 23 7.32 -9.56 9.72
CA GLU A 23 7.70 -10.68 8.87
C GLU A 23 6.66 -10.90 7.77
N ILE A 24 7.12 -11.00 6.54
CA ILE A 24 6.27 -11.39 5.40
C ILE A 24 6.19 -12.91 5.36
N LEU A 25 5.06 -13.45 5.79
CA LEU A 25 4.84 -14.90 5.87
C LEU A 25 4.52 -15.53 4.53
N ARG A 26 3.78 -14.84 3.71
CA ARG A 26 3.42 -15.22 2.34
C ARG A 26 3.35 -13.98 1.46
N ARG A 27 3.65 -14.16 0.19
CA ARG A 27 3.54 -13.07 -0.81
C ARG A 27 3.01 -13.60 -2.13
N GLY A 28 2.34 -12.72 -2.85
CA GLY A 28 1.83 -12.98 -4.19
C GLY A 28 1.92 -11.72 -5.04
N GLN A 29 1.67 -11.89 -6.33
CA GLN A 29 1.61 -10.78 -7.28
C GLN A 29 0.67 -11.11 -8.43
N PHE A 30 0.11 -10.07 -9.05
CA PHE A 30 -0.64 -10.19 -10.29
C PHE A 30 -0.51 -8.91 -11.13
N ALA A 31 -0.87 -9.00 -12.41
CA ALA A 31 -0.71 -7.88 -13.33
C ALA A 31 -1.79 -6.80 -13.11
N THR A 32 -1.38 -5.59 -12.72
CA THR A 32 -2.28 -4.43 -12.51
C THR A 32 -3.01 -4.02 -13.79
N ARG A 33 -2.29 -4.02 -14.92
CA ARG A 33 -2.79 -3.51 -16.21
C ARG A 33 -3.97 -4.27 -16.80
N GLN A 34 -4.24 -5.48 -16.33
CA GLN A 34 -5.39 -6.28 -16.79
C GLN A 34 -6.74 -5.71 -16.33
N TYR A 35 -6.74 -4.84 -15.31
CA TYR A 35 -7.95 -4.34 -14.67
C TYR A 35 -8.10 -2.86 -14.90
N THR A 36 -8.88 -2.49 -15.91
CA THR A 36 -9.16 -1.08 -16.25
C THR A 36 -10.21 -0.44 -15.34
N ASN A 37 -10.87 -1.24 -14.51
CA ASN A 37 -11.84 -0.78 -13.51
C ASN A 37 -11.32 -1.08 -12.10
N PRO A 38 -11.28 -0.10 -11.17
CA PRO A 38 -10.75 -0.30 -9.83
C PRO A 38 -11.56 -1.29 -8.98
N HIS A 39 -12.86 -1.45 -9.21
CA HIS A 39 -13.68 -2.43 -8.49
C HIS A 39 -13.35 -3.87 -8.95
N THR A 40 -13.20 -4.10 -10.26
CA THR A 40 -12.78 -5.42 -10.76
C THR A 40 -11.36 -5.77 -10.33
N PHE A 41 -10.48 -4.76 -10.21
CA PHE A 41 -9.15 -4.91 -9.62
C PHE A 41 -9.24 -5.38 -8.15
N ALA A 42 -10.07 -4.72 -7.34
CA ALA A 42 -10.21 -5.06 -5.92
C ALA A 42 -10.79 -6.48 -5.72
N GLU A 43 -11.74 -6.90 -6.55
CA GLU A 43 -12.27 -8.28 -6.52
C GLU A 43 -11.21 -9.31 -6.94
N ALA A 44 -10.39 -9.01 -7.94
CA ALA A 44 -9.26 -9.86 -8.31
C ALA A 44 -8.24 -9.97 -7.17
N LEU A 45 -7.87 -8.84 -6.55
CA LEU A 45 -6.98 -8.81 -5.39
C LEU A 45 -7.52 -9.67 -4.24
N LYS A 46 -8.82 -9.57 -3.94
CA LYS A 46 -9.49 -10.42 -2.95
C LYS A 46 -9.33 -11.91 -3.27
N GLY A 47 -9.54 -12.28 -4.52
CA GLY A 47 -9.38 -13.66 -4.98
C GLY A 47 -7.93 -14.17 -4.83
N GLU A 48 -6.95 -13.34 -5.18
CA GLU A 48 -5.54 -13.67 -5.04
C GLU A 48 -5.12 -13.78 -3.57
N ILE A 49 -5.61 -12.87 -2.70
CA ILE A 49 -5.37 -12.95 -1.26
C ILE A 49 -6.02 -14.21 -0.67
N ALA A 50 -7.23 -14.56 -1.08
CA ALA A 50 -7.88 -15.78 -0.61
C ALA A 50 -7.04 -17.03 -0.96
N ARG A 51 -6.51 -17.13 -2.18
CA ARG A 51 -5.58 -18.19 -2.59
C ARG A 51 -4.29 -18.18 -1.76
N LEU A 52 -3.75 -16.98 -1.51
CA LEU A 52 -2.54 -16.84 -0.68
C LEU A 52 -2.74 -17.42 0.72
N LEU A 53 -3.94 -17.29 1.27
CA LEU A 53 -4.28 -17.72 2.62
C LEU A 53 -4.76 -19.18 2.72
N GLU A 54 -4.91 -19.87 1.59
CA GLU A 54 -5.33 -21.29 1.57
C GLU A 54 -4.42 -22.16 2.45
N GLY A 55 -5.05 -23.02 3.25
CA GLY A 55 -4.36 -23.95 4.15
C GLY A 55 -3.82 -23.32 5.45
N MET A 56 -4.07 -22.04 5.70
CA MET A 56 -3.62 -21.40 6.96
C MET A 56 -4.64 -21.51 8.11
N GLY A 57 -5.80 -22.13 7.88
CA GLY A 57 -6.88 -22.14 8.87
C GLY A 57 -7.50 -20.76 9.06
N GLU A 58 -8.22 -20.57 10.18
CA GLU A 58 -8.79 -19.27 10.52
C GLU A 58 -7.68 -18.33 11.03
N ILE A 59 -7.35 -17.32 10.23
CA ILE A 59 -6.40 -16.28 10.61
C ILE A 59 -7.12 -14.93 10.70
N GLY A 60 -6.84 -14.18 11.78
CA GLY A 60 -7.37 -12.83 11.94
C GLY A 60 -6.55 -11.80 11.16
N VAL A 61 -7.13 -11.23 10.10
CA VAL A 61 -6.57 -10.08 9.38
C VAL A 61 -7.15 -8.80 9.96
N ALA A 62 -6.30 -7.93 10.51
CA ALA A 62 -6.71 -6.68 11.17
C ALA A 62 -7.02 -5.55 10.17
N GLY A 63 -6.43 -5.60 8.99
CA GLY A 63 -6.58 -4.56 7.98
C GLY A 63 -5.59 -4.69 6.84
N ALA A 64 -5.64 -3.74 5.92
CA ALA A 64 -4.73 -3.65 4.77
C ALA A 64 -4.01 -2.29 4.74
N GLY A 65 -2.71 -2.32 4.46
CA GLY A 65 -1.88 -1.14 4.16
C GLY A 65 -1.53 -1.11 2.68
N ILE A 66 -1.79 0.01 2.02
CA ILE A 66 -1.67 0.16 0.57
C ILE A 66 -0.65 1.25 0.24
N GLY A 67 0.40 0.90 -0.50
CA GLY A 67 1.27 1.81 -1.22
C GLY A 67 0.84 1.89 -2.68
N ALA A 68 0.67 3.11 -3.21
CA ALA A 68 0.27 3.30 -4.60
C ALA A 68 0.82 4.62 -5.17
N PRO A 69 1.12 4.69 -6.50
CA PRO A 69 1.51 5.94 -7.12
C PRO A 69 0.44 7.03 -6.91
N ASN A 70 0.86 8.24 -6.61
CA ASN A 70 -0.05 9.38 -6.32
C ASN A 70 -1.10 9.08 -5.23
N GLY A 71 -0.76 8.24 -4.27
CA GLY A 71 -1.62 7.93 -3.14
C GLY A 71 -1.71 9.10 -2.17
N ASN A 72 -2.94 9.52 -1.85
CA ASN A 72 -3.25 10.57 -0.88
C ASN A 72 -3.72 9.94 0.42
N PHE A 73 -2.93 10.09 1.47
CA PHE A 73 -3.23 9.50 2.78
C PHE A 73 -4.49 10.06 3.43
N TYR A 74 -4.72 11.38 3.34
CA TYR A 74 -5.84 12.02 4.01
C TYR A 74 -7.20 11.62 3.43
N LYS A 75 -7.24 11.36 2.11
CA LYS A 75 -8.47 11.04 1.40
C LYS A 75 -8.63 9.55 1.09
N GLY A 76 -7.58 8.74 1.25
CA GLY A 76 -7.58 7.34 0.83
C GLY A 76 -7.70 7.14 -0.69
N THR A 77 -7.29 8.15 -1.46
CA THR A 77 -7.46 8.20 -2.92
C THR A 77 -6.15 8.02 -3.66
N VAL A 78 -6.22 7.49 -4.88
CA VAL A 78 -5.19 7.64 -5.90
C VAL A 78 -5.64 8.74 -6.86
N GLU A 79 -4.80 9.78 -7.06
CA GLU A 79 -5.18 10.96 -7.80
C GLU A 79 -4.31 11.14 -9.06
N PHE A 80 -4.93 11.03 -10.24
CA PHE A 80 -4.30 11.28 -11.54
C PHE A 80 -2.97 10.53 -11.76
N ALA A 81 -2.86 9.29 -11.29
CA ALA A 81 -1.66 8.48 -11.44
C ALA A 81 -1.47 8.07 -12.91
N PRO A 82 -0.42 8.56 -13.60
CA PRO A 82 -0.24 8.31 -15.04
C PRO A 82 0.12 6.86 -15.34
N ASN A 83 0.69 6.16 -14.38
CA ASN A 83 1.17 4.79 -14.53
C ASN A 83 0.09 3.73 -14.26
N LEU A 84 -1.07 4.13 -13.69
CA LEU A 84 -2.17 3.22 -13.44
C LEU A 84 -3.20 3.26 -14.57
N PRO A 85 -3.96 2.16 -14.77
CA PRO A 85 -4.97 2.10 -15.83
C PRO A 85 -6.23 2.95 -15.54
N TRP A 86 -6.36 3.46 -14.32
CA TRP A 86 -7.50 4.25 -13.87
C TRP A 86 -7.24 5.73 -14.03
N ARG A 87 -8.30 6.50 -14.32
CA ARG A 87 -8.19 7.94 -14.56
C ARG A 87 -8.96 8.74 -13.50
N GLY A 88 -8.44 9.94 -13.19
CA GLY A 88 -9.07 10.86 -12.24
C GLY A 88 -8.73 10.54 -10.79
N ILE A 89 -9.70 10.77 -9.92
CA ILE A 89 -9.58 10.57 -8.47
C ILE A 89 -10.32 9.28 -8.10
N ILE A 90 -9.61 8.29 -7.61
CA ILE A 90 -10.13 6.96 -7.28
C ILE A 90 -10.11 6.77 -5.77
N PRO A 91 -11.23 6.53 -5.08
CA PRO A 91 -11.28 6.25 -3.65
C PRO A 91 -10.84 4.80 -3.36
N LEU A 92 -9.58 4.52 -3.65
CA LEU A 92 -9.07 3.14 -3.73
C LEU A 92 -9.02 2.45 -2.37
N ALA A 93 -8.76 3.20 -1.27
CA ALA A 93 -8.78 2.63 0.07
C ALA A 93 -10.18 2.09 0.43
N ASP A 94 -11.23 2.85 0.12
CA ASP A 94 -12.61 2.43 0.39
C ASP A 94 -13.00 1.22 -0.47
N ILE A 95 -12.67 1.24 -1.76
CA ILE A 95 -12.95 0.14 -2.69
C ILE A 95 -12.28 -1.15 -2.22
N ILE A 96 -11.01 -1.10 -1.80
CA ILE A 96 -10.29 -2.28 -1.30
C ILE A 96 -10.82 -2.70 0.06
N SER A 97 -11.12 -1.75 0.96
CA SER A 97 -11.72 -2.04 2.27
C SER A 97 -13.04 -2.79 2.14
N GLU A 98 -13.91 -2.34 1.23
CA GLU A 98 -15.18 -2.99 0.94
C GLU A 98 -14.99 -4.41 0.38
N ALA A 99 -14.12 -4.56 -0.60
CA ALA A 99 -13.84 -5.85 -1.21
C ALA A 99 -13.27 -6.86 -0.21
N LEU A 100 -12.30 -6.44 0.61
CA LEU A 100 -11.64 -7.33 1.57
C LEU A 100 -12.43 -7.53 2.88
N GLY A 101 -13.38 -6.66 3.19
CA GLY A 101 -14.15 -6.70 4.45
C GLY A 101 -13.32 -6.32 5.68
N VAL A 102 -12.21 -5.61 5.52
CA VAL A 102 -11.33 -5.12 6.59
C VAL A 102 -10.95 -3.66 6.33
N PRO A 103 -10.62 -2.88 7.38
CA PRO A 103 -10.15 -1.51 7.18
C PRO A 103 -8.92 -1.45 6.29
N ALA A 104 -8.85 -0.46 5.40
CA ALA A 104 -7.71 -0.23 4.54
C ALA A 104 -7.21 1.22 4.63
N TRP A 105 -5.89 1.40 4.63
CA TRP A 105 -5.22 2.70 4.60
C TRP A 105 -4.29 2.76 3.40
N LEU A 106 -4.26 3.92 2.77
CA LEU A 106 -3.49 4.15 1.55
C LEU A 106 -2.57 5.35 1.70
N THR A 107 -1.37 5.22 1.17
CA THR A 107 -0.42 6.33 0.98
C THR A 107 0.35 6.13 -0.32
N ASN A 108 1.25 7.06 -0.67
CA ASN A 108 2.13 6.82 -1.80
C ASN A 108 3.19 5.75 -1.46
N ASP A 109 3.77 5.16 -2.50
CA ASP A 109 4.76 4.08 -2.42
C ASP A 109 6.02 4.49 -1.62
N ALA A 110 6.54 5.70 -1.81
CA ALA A 110 7.71 6.18 -1.08
C ALA A 110 7.42 6.42 0.42
N ASN A 111 6.24 6.94 0.76
CA ASN A 111 5.79 7.07 2.14
C ASN A 111 5.61 5.69 2.80
N ALA A 112 5.05 4.72 2.07
CA ALA A 112 4.92 3.35 2.56
C ALA A 112 6.30 2.73 2.86
N ALA A 113 7.27 2.93 1.97
CA ALA A 113 8.67 2.50 2.19
C ALA A 113 9.28 3.18 3.41
N ALA A 114 9.10 4.49 3.58
CA ALA A 114 9.62 5.22 4.75
C ALA A 114 9.00 4.75 6.06
N LEU A 115 7.69 4.46 6.08
CA LEU A 115 7.02 3.86 7.23
C LEU A 115 7.57 2.46 7.55
N GLY A 116 7.84 1.65 6.53
CA GLY A 116 8.47 0.34 6.69
C GLY A 116 9.86 0.44 7.33
N GLU A 117 10.70 1.35 6.84
CA GLU A 117 12.02 1.62 7.39
C GLU A 117 11.97 2.16 8.84
N MET A 118 10.99 2.99 9.15
CA MET A 118 10.80 3.54 10.49
C MET A 118 10.44 2.47 11.52
N VAL A 119 9.57 1.54 11.13
CA VAL A 119 9.01 0.56 12.08
C VAL A 119 9.89 -0.69 12.17
N TYR A 120 10.39 -1.19 11.04
CA TYR A 120 11.06 -2.49 10.95
C TYR A 120 12.47 -2.43 10.37
N GLY A 121 12.85 -1.34 9.70
CA GLY A 121 14.08 -1.24 8.92
C GLY A 121 15.19 -0.43 9.58
N GLY A 122 16.06 0.13 8.73
CA GLY A 122 17.26 0.85 9.12
C GLY A 122 17.03 2.19 9.83
N ALA A 123 15.81 2.76 9.71
CA ALA A 123 15.44 4.01 10.38
C ALA A 123 14.74 3.79 11.73
N LYS A 124 14.72 2.55 12.23
CA LYS A 124 14.11 2.25 13.53
C LYS A 124 14.72 3.05 14.66
N GLY A 125 13.88 3.81 15.38
CA GLY A 125 14.28 4.73 16.45
C GLY A 125 14.74 6.13 15.98
N MET A 126 14.86 6.37 14.69
CA MET A 126 15.14 7.69 14.15
C MET A 126 13.85 8.52 14.13
N LYS A 127 13.97 9.80 14.51
CA LYS A 127 12.84 10.75 14.51
C LYS A 127 12.83 11.67 13.30
N ASN A 128 13.96 11.82 12.63
CA ASN A 128 14.10 12.72 11.47
C ASN A 128 14.94 12.00 10.42
N PHE A 129 14.34 11.68 9.29
CA PHE A 129 15.02 11.04 8.16
C PHE A 129 14.20 11.18 6.87
N ILE A 130 14.83 10.90 5.76
CA ILE A 130 14.22 10.84 4.43
C ILE A 130 14.59 9.49 3.80
N VAL A 131 13.60 8.81 3.24
CA VAL A 131 13.80 7.68 2.34
C VAL A 131 13.60 8.17 0.92
N ILE A 132 14.54 7.88 0.04
CA ILE A 132 14.47 8.22 -1.39
C ILE A 132 14.30 6.92 -2.16
N THR A 133 13.27 6.83 -2.98
CA THR A 133 13.02 5.73 -3.89
C THR A 133 13.39 6.15 -5.30
N ILE A 134 14.22 5.36 -5.97
CA ILE A 134 14.68 5.61 -7.35
C ILE A 134 14.27 4.40 -8.20
N GLY A 135 13.36 4.63 -9.14
CA GLY A 135 12.85 3.61 -10.05
C GLY A 135 12.48 4.26 -11.38
N THR A 136 11.28 4.02 -11.89
CA THR A 136 10.74 4.72 -13.08
C THR A 136 10.68 6.24 -12.85
N GLY A 137 10.51 6.66 -11.61
CA GLY A 137 10.55 8.04 -11.13
C GLY A 137 11.38 8.18 -9.86
N LEU A 138 11.39 9.37 -9.32
CA LEU A 138 11.95 9.70 -8.01
C LEU A 138 10.81 9.95 -7.04
N GLY A 139 10.83 9.28 -5.90
CA GLY A 139 9.91 9.52 -4.78
C GLY A 139 10.67 9.72 -3.48
N SER A 140 10.05 10.36 -2.52
CA SER A 140 10.59 10.45 -1.17
C SER A 140 9.51 10.30 -0.11
N GLY A 141 9.89 9.70 1.02
CA GLY A 141 9.09 9.69 2.24
C GLY A 141 9.86 10.43 3.32
N ILE A 142 9.24 11.46 3.90
CA ILE A 142 9.88 12.39 4.85
C ILE A 142 9.28 12.17 6.24
N VAL A 143 10.13 11.91 7.22
CA VAL A 143 9.73 11.78 8.63
C VAL A 143 10.36 12.88 9.44
N VAL A 144 9.54 13.59 10.23
CA VAL A 144 9.95 14.68 11.10
C VAL A 144 9.36 14.47 12.49
N ASN A 145 10.21 14.51 13.52
CA ASN A 145 9.81 14.27 14.91
C ASN A 145 9.13 12.92 15.17
N GLY A 146 9.37 11.93 14.32
CA GLY A 146 8.78 10.60 14.41
C GLY A 146 7.44 10.46 13.67
N ASP A 147 6.97 11.51 13.00
CA ASP A 147 5.73 11.51 12.24
C ASP A 147 6.01 11.66 10.73
N MET A 148 5.23 10.95 9.93
CA MET A 148 5.28 11.08 8.48
C MET A 148 4.78 12.45 8.04
N LEU A 149 5.56 13.15 7.23
CA LEU A 149 5.19 14.44 6.65
C LEU A 149 4.40 14.20 5.36
N TYR A 150 3.08 14.36 5.42
CA TYR A 150 2.21 14.24 4.24
C TYR A 150 2.02 15.58 3.51
N GLY A 151 2.38 16.71 4.14
CA GLY A 151 2.16 18.05 3.60
C GLY A 151 0.72 18.53 3.74
N HIS A 152 0.46 19.74 3.20
CA HIS A 152 -0.86 20.38 3.31
C HIS A 152 -1.97 19.61 2.61
N ASP A 153 -1.68 19.08 1.45
CA ASP A 153 -2.64 18.40 0.55
C ASP A 153 -2.42 16.89 0.41
N GLY A 154 -1.45 16.33 1.16
CA GLY A 154 -1.17 14.90 1.17
C GLY A 154 -0.13 14.43 0.14
N PHE A 155 0.59 15.35 -0.49
CA PHE A 155 1.56 15.04 -1.56
C PHE A 155 2.99 15.53 -1.27
N ALA A 156 3.36 15.72 0.00
CA ALA A 156 4.76 15.98 0.34
C ALA A 156 5.59 14.71 0.15
N GLY A 157 6.70 14.84 -0.61
CA GLY A 157 7.63 13.75 -0.84
C GLY A 157 7.90 13.41 -2.29
#